data_c73b8823d1f470e7caae86e8164e9b6b
#
_entry.id   c73b8823d1f470e7caae86e8164e9b6b
#
_cell.length_a   1.000
_cell.length_b   1.000
_cell.length_c   1.000
_cell.angle_alpha   90.00
_cell.angle_beta   90.00
_cell.angle_gamma   90.00
#
_symmetry.space_group_name_H-M   'P 1'
#
loop_
_entity.id
_entity.type
_entity.pdbx_description
1 polymer ?
#
loop_
_entity_poly.entity_id
_entity_poly.type
_entity_poly.pdbx_seq_one_letter_code
_entity_poly.pdbx_strand_id
1 'polypeptide(L)'
;MLTGVHLLLSYKCDSECDHCFVYSGPQAKGTFTLAQVKEALNQAAEIGTVKSAYFEGGEPFLFYPLMLEGVRIARNMGFKTGVVTNAYWATSQDDAQLWLRPLLDLGISDLSISDDAFHHGGKDASPARRALEAARKLGLPCGSISIEQPSLEEGASDGPSRGKPVIAGGAVLRGRAVDKLVAGLPRRPWQEFTECPHEDLADPARVHLDSYGNVHLCQGLSTGNMWQVRLSQMFGDYAAERHPICGPLLQGGPARLVAEYEFKHEDEYVDACHLCYLARRTLLDRFPQYLAPRQVYGLE
;
A
#
# COMPACT_ATOMS: atom_id res chain seq x y z
N MET A 1 -14.53 -9.67 -6.27
CA MET A 1 -15.62 -8.81 -5.69
C MET A 1 -15.03 -7.91 -4.61
N LEU A 2 -15.20 -6.59 -4.72
CA LEU A 2 -14.64 -5.62 -3.78
C LEU A 2 -15.31 -5.70 -2.41
N THR A 3 -14.53 -5.98 -1.36
CA THR A 3 -15.00 -6.17 0.03
C THR A 3 -14.36 -5.20 1.02
N GLY A 4 -13.29 -4.53 0.64
CA GLY A 4 -12.56 -3.58 1.48
C GLY A 4 -12.06 -2.35 0.75
N VAL A 5 -12.05 -1.21 1.45
CA VAL A 5 -11.39 0.01 0.99
C VAL A 5 -10.37 0.46 2.02
N HIS A 6 -9.21 0.90 1.55
CA HIS A 6 -8.14 1.45 2.36
C HIS A 6 -7.96 2.92 1.99
N LEU A 7 -8.19 3.82 2.92
CA LEU A 7 -8.00 5.25 2.70
C LEU A 7 -6.52 5.58 3.00
N LEU A 8 -5.77 5.93 1.97
CA LEU A 8 -4.48 6.58 2.12
C LEU A 8 -4.75 8.02 2.61
N LEU A 9 -5.02 8.14 3.92
CA LEU A 9 -5.54 9.38 4.53
C LEU A 9 -4.65 10.57 4.22
N SER A 10 -3.36 10.32 4.16
CA SER A 10 -2.35 11.27 3.72
C SER A 10 -1.15 10.53 3.13
N TYR A 11 -0.45 11.16 2.21
CA TYR A 11 0.89 10.74 1.80
C TYR A 11 1.97 11.28 2.76
N LYS A 12 1.63 12.25 3.61
CA LYS A 12 2.58 12.79 4.59
C LYS A 12 2.89 11.78 5.68
N CYS A 13 4.18 11.63 5.98
CA CYS A 13 4.70 10.76 7.03
C CYS A 13 5.82 11.50 7.78
N ASP A 14 6.05 11.17 9.03
CA ASP A 14 7.20 11.62 9.79
C ASP A 14 8.49 10.88 9.41
N SER A 15 8.37 9.78 8.67
CA SER A 15 9.46 8.88 8.28
C SER A 15 9.59 8.76 6.76
N GLU A 16 10.80 8.42 6.28
CA GLU A 16 11.12 8.14 4.87
C GLU A 16 11.71 6.73 4.72
N CYS A 17 10.94 5.70 5.10
CA CYS A 17 11.38 4.31 5.08
C CYS A 17 11.80 3.85 3.68
N ASP A 18 12.90 3.10 3.57
CA ASP A 18 13.46 2.65 2.30
C ASP A 18 12.52 1.73 1.51
N HIS A 19 11.64 0.99 2.20
CA HIS A 19 10.65 0.11 1.58
C HIS A 19 9.31 0.77 1.27
N CYS A 20 9.15 2.09 1.50
CA CYS A 20 7.87 2.77 1.37
C CYS A 20 7.31 2.69 -0.04
N PHE A 21 6.20 1.98 -0.21
CA PHE A 21 5.56 1.70 -1.49
C PHE A 21 4.77 2.88 -2.09
N VAL A 22 4.56 3.97 -1.32
CA VAL A 22 3.86 5.18 -1.76
C VAL A 22 4.74 6.45 -1.72
N TYR A 23 6.03 6.30 -1.46
CA TYR A 23 6.97 7.43 -1.37
C TYR A 23 6.60 8.48 -0.35
N SER A 24 5.98 8.06 0.75
CA SER A 24 5.63 8.97 1.86
C SER A 24 6.87 9.59 2.51
N GLY A 25 6.68 10.78 3.06
CA GLY A 25 7.71 11.51 3.79
C GLY A 25 7.18 12.83 4.34
N PRO A 26 8.01 13.59 5.09
CA PRO A 26 7.59 14.85 5.70
C PRO A 26 7.17 15.93 4.70
N GLN A 27 7.69 15.88 3.47
CA GLN A 27 7.39 16.83 2.41
C GLN A 27 6.29 16.36 1.46
N ALA A 28 5.84 15.09 1.58
CA ALA A 28 4.80 14.54 0.72
C ALA A 28 3.48 15.31 0.87
N LYS A 29 2.75 15.42 -0.22
CA LYS A 29 1.49 16.17 -0.32
C LYS A 29 0.31 15.24 -0.56
N GLY A 30 -0.88 15.74 -0.35
CA GLY A 30 -2.12 15.00 -0.53
C GLY A 30 -2.62 14.43 0.80
N THR A 31 -3.61 15.11 1.36
CA THR A 31 -4.31 14.71 2.58
C THR A 31 -5.80 14.86 2.31
N PHE A 32 -6.59 13.88 2.70
CA PHE A 32 -8.05 13.98 2.64
C PHE A 32 -8.56 15.14 3.48
N THR A 33 -9.59 15.80 2.99
CA THR A 33 -10.48 16.60 3.84
C THR A 33 -11.57 15.72 4.46
N LEU A 34 -12.20 16.17 5.54
CA LEU A 34 -13.32 15.44 6.15
C LEU A 34 -14.48 15.21 5.16
N ALA A 35 -14.76 16.18 4.29
CA ALA A 35 -15.79 16.04 3.25
C ALA A 35 -15.44 14.93 2.25
N GLN A 36 -14.18 14.84 1.85
CA GLN A 36 -13.69 13.78 0.97
C GLN A 36 -13.73 12.39 1.65
N VAL A 37 -13.36 12.29 2.94
CA VAL A 37 -13.49 11.03 3.70
C VAL A 37 -14.95 10.57 3.73
N LYS A 38 -15.89 11.46 4.04
CA LYS A 38 -17.34 11.18 4.03
C LYS A 38 -17.79 10.65 2.67
N GLU A 39 -17.43 11.36 1.60
CA GLU A 39 -17.80 10.99 0.23
C GLU A 39 -17.21 9.64 -0.18
N ALA A 40 -15.92 9.38 0.14
CA ALA A 40 -15.29 8.10 -0.14
C ALA A 40 -16.00 6.93 0.56
N LEU A 41 -16.38 7.10 1.83
CA LEU A 41 -17.12 6.10 2.60
C LEU A 41 -18.56 5.91 2.07
N ASN A 42 -19.24 6.99 1.66
CA ASN A 42 -20.55 6.90 1.05
C ASN A 42 -20.50 6.09 -0.25
N GLN A 43 -19.55 6.40 -1.13
CA GLN A 43 -19.36 5.65 -2.38
C GLN A 43 -19.01 4.19 -2.13
N ALA A 44 -18.19 3.90 -1.11
CA ALA A 44 -17.88 2.52 -0.72
C ALA A 44 -19.12 1.76 -0.23
N ALA A 45 -19.98 2.42 0.53
CA ALA A 45 -21.25 1.83 1.01
C ALA A 45 -22.22 1.54 -0.14
N GLU A 46 -22.29 2.39 -1.17
CA GLU A 46 -23.14 2.20 -2.35
C GLU A 46 -22.81 0.95 -3.16
N ILE A 47 -21.56 0.44 -3.10
CA ILE A 47 -21.19 -0.82 -3.75
C ILE A 47 -21.95 -2.01 -3.12
N GLY A 48 -22.30 -1.92 -1.84
CA GLY A 48 -23.07 -2.94 -1.11
C GLY A 48 -22.27 -4.16 -0.65
N THR A 49 -21.15 -4.46 -1.29
CA THR A 49 -20.27 -5.60 -0.94
C THR A 49 -19.12 -5.23 -0.03
N VAL A 50 -18.75 -3.94 0.06
CA VAL A 50 -17.69 -3.45 0.94
C VAL A 50 -18.12 -3.59 2.40
N LYS A 51 -17.28 -4.24 3.20
CA LYS A 51 -17.51 -4.54 4.62
C LYS A 51 -16.48 -3.93 5.54
N SER A 52 -15.33 -3.49 5.00
CA SER A 52 -14.24 -2.94 5.80
C SER A 52 -13.69 -1.64 5.22
N ALA A 53 -13.29 -0.74 6.11
CA ALA A 53 -12.60 0.50 5.78
C ALA A 53 -11.38 0.66 6.68
N TYR A 54 -10.19 0.74 6.08
CA TYR A 54 -8.92 0.95 6.77
C TYR A 54 -8.45 2.37 6.57
N PHE A 55 -7.85 2.94 7.61
CA PHE A 55 -7.21 4.26 7.59
C PHE A 55 -5.70 4.06 7.69
N GLU A 56 -4.99 4.41 6.63
CA GLU A 56 -3.56 4.25 6.49
C GLU A 56 -2.97 5.36 5.62
N GLY A 57 -1.81 5.17 5.05
CA GLY A 57 -1.20 6.10 4.09
C GLY A 57 0.27 6.32 4.39
N GLY A 58 0.71 7.57 4.56
CA GLY A 58 1.98 7.92 5.18
C GLY A 58 1.89 7.58 6.66
N GLU A 59 1.45 8.56 7.47
CA GLU A 59 1.13 8.29 8.88
C GLU A 59 -0.21 8.96 9.25
N PRO A 60 -1.28 8.19 9.47
CA PRO A 60 -2.60 8.76 9.74
C PRO A 60 -2.68 9.50 11.08
N PHE A 61 -1.85 9.16 12.07
CA PHE A 61 -1.83 9.85 13.36
C PHE A 61 -1.26 11.28 13.28
N LEU A 62 -0.61 11.68 12.20
CA LEU A 62 -0.28 13.09 11.95
C LEU A 62 -1.55 13.94 11.74
N PHE A 63 -2.65 13.31 11.34
CA PHE A 63 -3.96 13.91 11.13
C PHE A 63 -5.00 13.29 12.07
N TYR A 64 -4.63 13.12 13.33
CA TYR A 64 -5.38 12.35 14.33
C TYR A 64 -6.86 12.73 14.44
N PRO A 65 -7.27 14.02 14.54
CA PRO A 65 -8.68 14.38 14.60
C PRO A 65 -9.47 13.96 13.34
N LEU A 66 -8.87 14.08 12.17
CA LEU A 66 -9.47 13.66 10.90
C LEU A 66 -9.62 12.13 10.85
N MET A 67 -8.60 11.40 11.27
CA MET A 67 -8.63 9.93 11.34
C MET A 67 -9.72 9.46 12.29
N LEU A 68 -9.79 9.98 13.51
CA LEU A 68 -10.82 9.61 14.49
C LEU A 68 -12.24 9.85 13.98
N GLU A 69 -12.45 11.02 13.36
CA GLU A 69 -13.75 11.35 12.79
C GLU A 69 -14.11 10.44 11.61
N GLY A 70 -13.13 10.12 10.76
CA GLY A 70 -13.29 9.15 9.67
C GLY A 70 -13.66 7.76 10.19
N VAL A 71 -12.97 7.26 11.20
CA VAL A 71 -13.25 5.99 11.88
C VAL A 71 -14.68 6.01 12.45
N ARG A 72 -15.07 7.10 13.15
CA ARG A 72 -16.41 7.25 13.73
C ARG A 72 -17.49 7.16 12.65
N ILE A 73 -17.30 7.85 11.53
CA ILE A 73 -18.24 7.82 10.40
C ILE A 73 -18.33 6.41 9.82
N ALA A 74 -17.20 5.77 9.53
CA ALA A 74 -17.17 4.42 8.97
C ALA A 74 -17.86 3.40 9.91
N ARG A 75 -17.62 3.49 11.22
CA ARG A 75 -18.31 2.66 12.22
C ARG A 75 -19.83 2.87 12.23
N ASN A 76 -20.27 4.13 12.19
CA ASN A 76 -21.69 4.46 12.14
C ASN A 76 -22.37 3.97 10.85
N MET A 77 -21.63 3.82 9.76
CA MET A 77 -22.10 3.23 8.51
C MET A 77 -22.07 1.68 8.52
N GLY A 78 -21.57 1.07 9.59
CA GLY A 78 -21.54 -0.40 9.77
C GLY A 78 -20.27 -1.08 9.25
N PHE A 79 -19.25 -0.34 8.82
CA PHE A 79 -17.98 -0.94 8.40
C PHE A 79 -17.20 -1.51 9.60
N LYS A 80 -16.52 -2.63 9.39
CA LYS A 80 -15.37 -3.00 10.21
C LYS A 80 -14.25 -2.02 9.90
N THR A 81 -13.63 -1.44 10.93
CA THR A 81 -12.59 -0.41 10.73
C THR A 81 -11.25 -0.87 11.26
N GLY A 82 -10.20 -0.57 10.52
CA GLY A 82 -8.82 -0.77 10.93
C GLY A 82 -7.99 0.49 10.77
N VAL A 83 -6.88 0.55 11.48
CA VAL A 83 -5.88 1.63 11.40
C VAL A 83 -4.50 1.02 11.27
N VAL A 84 -3.67 1.55 10.36
CA VAL A 84 -2.26 1.17 10.21
C VAL A 84 -1.39 2.36 10.60
N THR A 85 -0.38 2.16 11.47
CA THR A 85 0.47 3.23 11.98
C THR A 85 1.91 2.75 12.21
N ASN A 86 2.87 3.66 12.10
CA ASN A 86 4.25 3.46 12.51
C ASN A 86 4.48 3.68 14.01
N ALA A 87 3.44 4.13 14.72
CA ALA A 87 3.43 4.36 16.17
C ALA A 87 4.44 5.40 16.69
N TYR A 88 4.91 6.35 15.90
CA TYR A 88 5.86 7.40 16.33
C TYR A 88 5.42 8.12 17.62
N TRP A 89 4.10 8.24 17.81
CA TRP A 89 3.42 8.91 18.93
C TRP A 89 3.53 8.15 20.27
N ALA A 90 3.90 6.88 20.27
CA ALA A 90 4.01 6.07 21.50
C ALA A 90 5.32 6.34 22.25
N THR A 91 5.47 7.55 22.78
CA THR A 91 6.68 8.03 23.46
C THR A 91 6.87 7.42 24.85
N SER A 92 5.76 7.13 25.53
CA SER A 92 5.68 6.38 26.81
C SER A 92 4.49 5.43 26.79
N GLN A 93 4.36 4.57 27.81
CA GLN A 93 3.19 3.71 27.99
C GLN A 93 1.91 4.52 28.25
N ASP A 94 2.00 5.57 29.05
CA ASP A 94 0.85 6.40 29.38
C ASP A 94 0.40 7.22 28.18
N ASP A 95 1.35 7.80 27.44
CA ASP A 95 1.04 8.48 26.18
C ASP A 95 0.39 7.54 25.19
N ALA A 96 0.93 6.33 25.01
CA ALA A 96 0.36 5.33 24.11
C ALA A 96 -1.08 5.00 24.47
N GLN A 97 -1.40 4.80 25.75
CA GLN A 97 -2.76 4.56 26.18
C GLN A 97 -3.67 5.78 25.92
N LEU A 98 -3.17 7.01 26.14
CA LEU A 98 -3.92 8.23 25.88
C LEU A 98 -4.32 8.34 24.39
N TRP A 99 -3.39 8.06 23.48
CA TRP A 99 -3.64 8.05 22.04
C TRP A 99 -4.62 6.95 21.62
N LEU A 100 -4.59 5.77 22.27
CA LEU A 100 -5.39 4.61 21.86
C LEU A 100 -6.79 4.57 22.46
N ARG A 101 -7.06 5.22 23.60
CA ARG A 101 -8.40 5.21 24.21
C ARG A 101 -9.53 5.63 23.27
N PRO A 102 -9.43 6.74 22.51
CA PRO A 102 -10.50 7.12 21.59
C PRO A 102 -10.78 6.07 20.52
N LEU A 103 -9.78 5.33 20.07
CA LEU A 103 -9.94 4.24 19.10
C LEU A 103 -10.64 3.03 19.72
N LEU A 104 -10.34 2.73 21.00
CA LEU A 104 -11.04 1.71 21.76
C LEU A 104 -12.53 2.08 21.92
N ASP A 105 -12.83 3.32 22.32
CA ASP A 105 -14.18 3.82 22.49
C ASP A 105 -15.00 3.79 21.18
N LEU A 106 -14.35 3.98 20.05
CA LEU A 106 -14.94 3.84 18.71
C LEU A 106 -15.13 2.38 18.30
N GLY A 107 -14.52 1.42 19.00
CA GLY A 107 -14.65 -0.01 18.74
C GLY A 107 -14.03 -0.42 17.41
N ILE A 108 -12.81 0.02 17.10
CA ILE A 108 -12.10 -0.45 15.89
C ILE A 108 -11.89 -1.96 15.94
N SER A 109 -11.84 -2.58 14.77
CA SER A 109 -11.71 -4.02 14.62
C SER A 109 -10.27 -4.49 14.52
N ASP A 110 -9.35 -3.59 14.19
CA ASP A 110 -7.94 -3.88 14.02
C ASP A 110 -7.07 -2.63 14.19
N LEU A 111 -5.92 -2.80 14.84
CA LEU A 111 -4.82 -1.84 14.89
C LEU A 111 -3.54 -2.56 14.43
N SER A 112 -3.10 -2.29 13.22
CA SER A 112 -1.87 -2.84 12.67
C SER A 112 -0.72 -1.87 12.88
N ILE A 113 0.34 -2.31 13.55
CA ILE A 113 1.49 -1.47 13.92
C ILE A 113 2.74 -1.95 13.20
N SER A 114 3.40 -1.07 12.46
CA SER A 114 4.66 -1.37 11.79
C SER A 114 5.79 -1.48 12.83
N ASP A 115 6.36 -2.69 12.97
CA ASP A 115 7.44 -3.00 13.92
C ASP A 115 8.57 -3.73 13.19
N ASP A 116 9.35 -2.99 12.41
CA ASP A 116 10.48 -3.51 11.65
C ASP A 116 11.68 -2.54 11.66
N ALA A 117 12.79 -3.01 11.10
CA ALA A 117 14.04 -2.26 11.06
C ALA A 117 13.97 -0.99 10.20
N PHE A 118 13.09 -0.93 9.20
CA PHE A 118 12.91 0.24 8.36
C PHE A 118 12.26 1.41 9.12
N HIS A 119 11.39 1.10 10.10
CA HIS A 119 10.72 2.10 10.91
C HIS A 119 11.50 2.46 12.19
N HIS A 120 12.12 1.47 12.83
CA HIS A 120 12.67 1.66 14.19
C HIS A 120 14.12 1.23 14.36
N GLY A 121 14.81 0.83 13.28
CA GLY A 121 16.21 0.43 13.32
C GLY A 121 16.51 -0.81 14.17
N GLY A 122 15.53 -1.71 14.34
CA GLY A 122 15.69 -2.96 15.08
C GLY A 122 15.87 -2.80 16.59
N LYS A 123 15.43 -1.71 17.19
CA LYS A 123 15.58 -1.41 18.63
C LYS A 123 14.60 -2.23 19.48
N ASP A 124 15.08 -2.85 20.56
CA ASP A 124 14.25 -3.63 21.49
C ASP A 124 13.15 -2.82 22.19
N ALA A 125 13.35 -1.55 22.41
CA ALA A 125 12.39 -0.63 23.03
C ALA A 125 11.82 0.36 22.01
N SER A 126 11.23 -0.15 20.93
CA SER A 126 10.65 0.68 19.87
C SER A 126 9.33 1.35 20.30
N PRO A 127 8.95 2.48 19.69
CA PRO A 127 7.60 3.03 19.83
C PRO A 127 6.52 2.01 19.48
N ALA A 128 6.73 1.19 18.44
CA ALA A 128 5.80 0.14 18.03
C ALA A 128 5.54 -0.88 19.14
N ARG A 129 6.58 -1.35 19.83
CA ARG A 129 6.43 -2.29 20.96
C ARG A 129 5.67 -1.66 22.12
N ARG A 130 5.92 -0.38 22.43
CA ARG A 130 5.14 0.34 23.45
C ARG A 130 3.66 0.46 23.07
N ALA A 131 3.39 0.79 21.81
CA ALA A 131 2.03 0.88 21.29
C ALA A 131 1.30 -0.47 21.33
N LEU A 132 1.97 -1.56 20.91
CA LEU A 132 1.44 -2.92 20.99
C LEU A 132 1.12 -3.34 22.44
N GLU A 133 2.01 -3.06 23.38
CA GLU A 133 1.79 -3.35 24.79
C GLU A 133 0.62 -2.53 25.38
N ALA A 134 0.56 -1.24 25.05
CA ALA A 134 -0.55 -0.38 25.48
C ALA A 134 -1.89 -0.84 24.89
N ALA A 135 -1.93 -1.20 23.61
CA ALA A 135 -3.12 -1.72 22.94
C ALA A 135 -3.62 -3.01 23.60
N ARG A 136 -2.71 -3.95 23.90
CA ARG A 136 -3.05 -5.20 24.58
C ARG A 136 -3.58 -4.95 26.00
N LYS A 137 -2.97 -4.03 26.77
CA LYS A 137 -3.44 -3.64 28.12
C LYS A 137 -4.85 -3.04 28.08
N LEU A 138 -5.18 -2.32 27.02
CA LEU A 138 -6.51 -1.74 26.82
C LEU A 138 -7.52 -2.75 26.26
N GLY A 139 -7.10 -3.94 25.85
CA GLY A 139 -7.96 -4.92 25.17
C GLY A 139 -8.32 -4.53 23.73
N LEU A 140 -7.54 -3.65 23.09
CA LEU A 140 -7.73 -3.25 21.71
C LEU A 140 -7.23 -4.37 20.78
N PRO A 141 -8.01 -4.82 19.76
CA PRO A 141 -7.52 -5.75 18.75
C PRO A 141 -6.32 -5.15 18.02
N CYS A 142 -5.16 -5.81 18.11
CA CYS A 142 -3.93 -5.29 17.50
C CYS A 142 -2.98 -6.40 17.05
N GLY A 143 -2.19 -6.08 16.02
CA GLY A 143 -1.12 -6.89 15.48
C GLY A 143 0.08 -6.06 15.04
N SER A 144 1.23 -6.72 14.85
CA SER A 144 2.40 -6.11 14.23
C SER A 144 2.50 -6.48 12.76
N ILE A 145 2.95 -5.53 11.96
CA ILE A 145 3.42 -5.74 10.59
C ILE A 145 4.93 -5.61 10.64
N SER A 146 5.64 -6.64 10.21
CA SER A 146 7.10 -6.62 10.11
C SER A 146 7.51 -6.98 8.68
N ILE A 147 8.32 -6.12 8.09
CA ILE A 147 8.87 -6.30 6.75
C ILE A 147 10.39 -6.44 6.90
N GLU A 148 10.90 -7.56 6.45
CA GLU A 148 12.33 -7.85 6.48
C GLU A 148 13.04 -7.23 5.29
N GLN A 149 14.28 -6.80 5.51
CA GLN A 149 15.13 -6.31 4.44
C GLN A 149 15.47 -7.47 3.47
N PRO A 150 15.59 -7.19 2.16
CA PRO A 150 16.06 -8.19 1.22
C PRO A 150 17.43 -8.70 1.64
N SER A 151 17.59 -10.01 1.69
CA SER A 151 18.85 -10.70 1.95
C SER A 151 19.07 -11.80 0.92
N LEU A 152 20.33 -12.21 0.75
CA LEU A 152 20.67 -13.33 -0.11
C LEU A 152 20.83 -14.58 0.74
N GLU A 153 20.09 -15.62 0.40
CA GLU A 153 20.21 -16.94 1.00
C GLU A 153 20.71 -17.95 -0.05
N GLU A 154 21.38 -19.02 0.40
CA GLU A 154 21.69 -20.14 -0.47
C GLU A 154 20.38 -20.82 -0.89
N GLY A 155 20.17 -20.99 -2.18
CA GLY A 155 19.03 -21.70 -2.71
C GLY A 155 18.93 -23.12 -2.16
N ALA A 156 17.72 -23.64 -2.06
CA ALA A 156 17.43 -24.98 -1.56
C ALA A 156 18.30 -26.04 -2.25
N SER A 157 18.64 -27.10 -1.49
CA SER A 157 19.49 -28.22 -1.96
C SER A 157 18.90 -28.95 -3.18
N ASP A 158 17.58 -28.78 -3.42
CA ASP A 158 16.83 -29.44 -4.50
C ASP A 158 15.93 -28.45 -5.22
N GLY A 159 15.72 -28.65 -6.53
CA GLY A 159 14.81 -27.84 -7.35
C GLY A 159 15.50 -26.81 -8.28
N PRO A 160 14.71 -25.97 -9.00
CA PRO A 160 15.21 -25.02 -10.02
C PRO A 160 16.20 -23.97 -9.49
N SER A 161 16.18 -23.68 -8.19
CA SER A 161 17.04 -22.70 -7.52
C SER A 161 18.31 -23.31 -6.90
N ARG A 162 18.56 -24.61 -7.11
CA ARG A 162 19.74 -25.31 -6.56
C ARG A 162 21.03 -24.58 -6.90
N GLY A 163 21.77 -24.15 -5.86
CA GLY A 163 23.06 -23.48 -5.98
C GLY A 163 22.99 -22.05 -6.54
N LYS A 164 21.78 -21.47 -6.69
CA LYS A 164 21.60 -20.06 -7.07
C LYS A 164 21.19 -19.26 -5.83
N PRO A 165 21.69 -18.01 -5.67
CA PRO A 165 21.23 -17.16 -4.58
C PRO A 165 19.73 -16.86 -4.73
N VAL A 166 18.99 -16.99 -3.63
CA VAL A 166 17.56 -16.65 -3.54
C VAL A 166 17.43 -15.40 -2.71
N ILE A 167 16.53 -14.52 -3.12
CA ILE A 167 16.20 -13.31 -2.35
C ILE A 167 15.20 -13.71 -1.29
N ALA A 168 15.58 -13.57 -0.04
CA ALA A 168 14.71 -13.68 1.13
C ALA A 168 14.30 -12.28 1.62
N GLY A 169 13.33 -12.22 2.51
CA GLY A 169 12.78 -10.98 3.05
C GLY A 169 11.41 -10.64 2.46
N GLY A 170 10.70 -9.71 3.12
CA GLY A 170 9.30 -9.39 2.79
C GLY A 170 9.10 -8.09 2.02
N ALA A 171 10.18 -7.36 1.70
CA ALA A 171 10.07 -6.09 0.99
C ALA A 171 9.69 -6.29 -0.48
N VAL A 172 8.54 -5.75 -0.88
CA VAL A 172 8.11 -5.74 -2.28
C VAL A 172 8.81 -4.59 -3.01
N LEU A 173 9.47 -4.89 -4.14
CA LEU A 173 10.28 -3.91 -4.88
C LEU A 173 9.42 -2.98 -5.74
N ARG A 174 8.70 -2.08 -5.06
CA ARG A 174 7.93 -0.97 -5.63
C ARG A 174 8.07 0.28 -4.76
N GLY A 175 7.73 1.46 -5.28
CA GLY A 175 7.95 2.72 -4.57
C GLY A 175 9.43 2.98 -4.32
N ARG A 176 9.76 3.51 -3.14
CA ARG A 176 11.14 3.84 -2.76
C ARG A 176 12.07 2.62 -2.69
N ALA A 177 11.51 1.42 -2.45
CA ALA A 177 12.30 0.18 -2.45
C ALA A 177 13.07 -0.05 -3.75
N VAL A 178 12.52 0.40 -4.89
CA VAL A 178 13.21 0.28 -6.18
C VAL A 178 14.49 1.12 -6.24
N ASP A 179 14.51 2.27 -5.59
CA ASP A 179 15.70 3.13 -5.58
C ASP A 179 16.68 2.78 -4.45
N LYS A 180 16.21 2.10 -3.38
CA LYS A 180 16.99 1.89 -2.16
C LYS A 180 17.43 0.46 -1.91
N LEU A 181 16.66 -0.54 -2.36
CA LEU A 181 16.84 -1.93 -1.93
C LEU A 181 17.27 -2.89 -3.03
N VAL A 182 17.36 -2.46 -4.29
CA VAL A 182 17.70 -3.35 -5.42
C VAL A 182 19.21 -3.53 -5.64
N ALA A 183 20.03 -2.65 -5.05
CA ALA A 183 21.48 -2.68 -5.24
C ALA A 183 22.09 -3.96 -4.67
N GLY A 184 22.90 -4.66 -5.50
CA GLY A 184 23.56 -5.92 -5.10
C GLY A 184 22.67 -7.16 -5.13
N LEU A 185 21.38 -7.04 -5.40
CA LEU A 185 20.50 -8.20 -5.56
C LEU A 185 20.67 -8.84 -6.95
N PRO A 186 20.54 -10.18 -7.06
CA PRO A 186 20.60 -10.89 -8.33
C PRO A 186 19.48 -10.45 -9.25
N ARG A 187 19.79 -10.37 -10.54
CA ARG A 187 18.83 -9.97 -11.58
C ARG A 187 18.60 -11.11 -12.56
N ARG A 188 17.45 -11.10 -13.20
CA ARG A 188 17.05 -12.07 -14.22
C ARG A 188 16.53 -11.34 -15.47
N PRO A 189 16.60 -11.99 -16.65
CA PRO A 189 16.07 -11.42 -17.89
C PRO A 189 14.60 -10.99 -17.75
N TRP A 190 14.27 -9.81 -18.27
CA TRP A 190 12.92 -9.24 -18.15
C TRP A 190 11.80 -10.15 -18.69
N GLN A 191 12.13 -11.01 -19.67
CA GLN A 191 11.19 -11.94 -20.30
C GLN A 191 10.67 -13.01 -19.32
N GLU A 192 11.37 -13.26 -18.21
CA GLU A 192 10.97 -14.25 -17.22
C GLU A 192 9.82 -13.78 -16.32
N PHE A 193 9.49 -12.48 -16.30
CA PHE A 193 8.46 -11.91 -15.41
C PHE A 193 7.09 -11.88 -16.07
N THR A 194 6.46 -13.05 -16.16
CA THR A 194 5.23 -13.29 -16.92
C THR A 194 3.93 -13.23 -16.12
N GLU A 195 3.99 -12.89 -14.82
CA GLU A 195 2.83 -12.80 -13.94
C GLU A 195 2.95 -11.66 -12.91
N CYS A 196 1.82 -11.24 -12.33
CA CYS A 196 1.77 -10.34 -11.18
C CYS A 196 1.61 -11.20 -9.91
N PRO A 197 2.62 -11.28 -9.02
CA PRO A 197 2.61 -12.25 -7.91
C PRO A 197 1.80 -11.80 -6.68
N HIS A 198 1.37 -10.53 -6.61
CA HIS A 198 0.85 -9.96 -5.35
C HIS A 198 -0.59 -9.47 -5.39
N GLU A 199 -1.09 -9.06 -6.56
CA GLU A 199 -2.42 -8.44 -6.65
C GLU A 199 -3.32 -9.22 -7.60
N ASP A 200 -4.55 -9.51 -7.17
CA ASP A 200 -5.59 -9.98 -8.08
C ASP A 200 -6.15 -8.79 -8.87
N LEU A 201 -5.60 -8.59 -10.05
CA LEU A 201 -6.01 -7.48 -10.93
C LEU A 201 -7.35 -7.75 -11.63
N ALA A 202 -7.78 -9.01 -11.74
CA ALA A 202 -9.04 -9.39 -12.39
C ALA A 202 -10.24 -9.18 -11.45
N ASP A 203 -10.12 -9.58 -10.18
CA ASP A 203 -11.19 -9.45 -9.19
C ASP A 203 -10.65 -8.92 -7.85
N PRO A 204 -10.31 -7.62 -7.77
CA PRO A 204 -9.69 -7.05 -6.58
C PRO A 204 -10.65 -7.08 -5.39
N ALA A 205 -10.23 -7.73 -4.31
CA ALA A 205 -10.99 -7.76 -3.06
C ALA A 205 -10.87 -6.46 -2.26
N ARG A 206 -9.81 -5.69 -2.49
CA ARG A 206 -9.56 -4.39 -1.85
C ARG A 206 -8.95 -3.40 -2.82
N VAL A 207 -9.15 -2.11 -2.55
CA VAL A 207 -8.49 -1.00 -3.24
C VAL A 207 -8.03 0.05 -2.25
N HIS A 208 -7.02 0.83 -2.65
CA HIS A 208 -6.60 1.99 -1.89
C HIS A 208 -7.14 3.27 -2.55
N LEU A 209 -7.70 4.14 -1.73
CA LEU A 209 -8.27 5.43 -2.14
C LEU A 209 -7.35 6.55 -1.66
N ASP A 210 -6.95 7.46 -2.52
CA ASP A 210 -6.15 8.61 -2.12
C ASP A 210 -6.95 9.93 -2.17
N SER A 211 -6.37 10.99 -1.61
CA SER A 211 -7.03 12.31 -1.53
C SER A 211 -7.21 12.98 -2.90
N TYR A 212 -6.47 12.55 -3.90
CA TYR A 212 -6.62 13.03 -5.28
C TYR A 212 -7.76 12.32 -6.02
N GLY A 213 -8.31 11.25 -5.41
CA GLY A 213 -9.40 10.44 -5.95
C GLY A 213 -8.95 9.23 -6.73
N ASN A 214 -7.67 8.93 -6.78
CA ASN A 214 -7.20 7.74 -7.47
C ASN A 214 -7.64 6.48 -6.71
N VAL A 215 -8.08 5.47 -7.46
CA VAL A 215 -8.55 4.19 -6.94
C VAL A 215 -7.54 3.11 -7.31
N HIS A 216 -6.61 2.85 -6.42
CA HIS A 216 -5.46 1.99 -6.67
C HIS A 216 -5.78 0.51 -6.49
N LEU A 217 -5.49 -0.29 -7.50
CA LEU A 217 -5.41 -1.76 -7.45
C LEU A 217 -4.09 -2.21 -6.84
N CYS A 218 -3.03 -1.58 -7.30
CA CYS A 218 -1.67 -1.61 -6.77
C CYS A 218 -1.22 -0.16 -6.70
N GLN A 219 -0.37 0.21 -5.73
CA GLN A 219 0.01 1.59 -5.54
C GLN A 219 0.59 2.22 -6.81
N GLY A 220 0.00 3.34 -7.22
CA GLY A 220 0.29 4.01 -8.47
C GLY A 220 -0.41 3.42 -9.70
N LEU A 221 -1.06 2.25 -9.62
CA LEU A 221 -1.90 1.67 -10.67
C LEU A 221 -3.36 1.81 -10.28
N SER A 222 -4.10 2.67 -10.97
CA SER A 222 -5.47 3.05 -10.64
C SER A 222 -6.46 2.57 -11.69
N THR A 223 -7.66 2.19 -11.27
CA THR A 223 -8.80 1.92 -12.16
C THR A 223 -9.41 3.21 -12.71
N GLY A 224 -9.08 4.36 -12.14
CA GLY A 224 -9.63 5.67 -12.48
C GLY A 224 -9.70 6.59 -11.26
N ASN A 225 -10.53 7.65 -11.38
CA ASN A 225 -10.65 8.66 -10.34
C ASN A 225 -12.08 8.75 -9.80
N MET A 226 -12.26 8.49 -8.49
CA MET A 226 -13.57 8.47 -7.83
C MET A 226 -14.24 9.82 -7.71
N TRP A 227 -13.52 10.93 -7.90
CA TRP A 227 -14.11 12.27 -7.97
C TRP A 227 -14.73 12.57 -9.34
N GLN A 228 -14.43 11.75 -10.36
CA GLN A 228 -14.95 11.87 -11.73
C GLN A 228 -16.00 10.80 -12.04
N VAL A 229 -15.79 9.56 -11.57
CA VAL A 229 -16.68 8.42 -11.78
C VAL A 229 -16.90 7.70 -10.45
N ARG A 230 -18.15 7.48 -10.06
CA ARG A 230 -18.48 6.83 -8.78
C ARG A 230 -17.91 5.41 -8.70
N LEU A 231 -17.49 5.01 -7.50
CA LEU A 231 -16.94 3.67 -7.24
C LEU A 231 -17.91 2.55 -7.68
N SER A 232 -19.22 2.72 -7.44
CA SER A 232 -20.23 1.74 -7.82
C SER A 232 -20.28 1.53 -9.34
N GLN A 233 -20.18 2.59 -10.13
CA GLN A 233 -20.10 2.51 -11.59
C GLN A 233 -18.76 1.93 -12.02
N MET A 234 -17.64 2.41 -11.44
CA MET A 234 -16.30 1.97 -11.79
C MET A 234 -16.13 0.45 -11.62
N PHE A 235 -16.63 -0.11 -10.52
CA PHE A 235 -16.55 -1.56 -10.25
C PHE A 235 -17.70 -2.36 -10.87
N GLY A 236 -18.83 -1.76 -11.21
CA GLY A 236 -19.87 -2.38 -12.03
C GLY A 236 -19.43 -2.63 -13.47
N ASP A 237 -18.63 -1.72 -14.02
CA ASP A 237 -18.13 -1.76 -15.40
C ASP A 237 -16.69 -2.26 -15.50
N TYR A 238 -16.06 -2.66 -14.38
CA TYR A 238 -14.66 -3.06 -14.34
C TYR A 238 -14.41 -4.30 -15.20
N ALA A 239 -13.55 -4.14 -16.18
CA ALA A 239 -13.03 -5.21 -17.02
C ALA A 239 -11.53 -5.05 -17.14
N ALA A 240 -10.79 -5.79 -16.32
CA ALA A 240 -9.35 -5.68 -16.20
C ALA A 240 -8.62 -5.91 -17.53
N GLU A 241 -9.17 -6.77 -18.41
CA GLU A 241 -8.61 -7.07 -19.74
C GLU A 241 -8.63 -5.86 -20.67
N ARG A 242 -9.57 -4.93 -20.48
CA ARG A 242 -9.67 -3.69 -21.27
C ARG A 242 -8.85 -2.53 -20.68
N HIS A 243 -8.38 -2.71 -19.46
CA HIS A 243 -7.55 -1.70 -18.81
C HIS A 243 -6.15 -1.70 -19.45
N PRO A 244 -5.59 -0.54 -19.88
CA PRO A 244 -4.37 -0.51 -20.70
C PRO A 244 -3.13 -1.06 -19.96
N ILE A 245 -3.13 -1.07 -18.65
CA ILE A 245 -2.02 -1.63 -17.86
C ILE A 245 -2.38 -3.03 -17.32
N CYS A 246 -3.58 -3.22 -16.77
CA CYS A 246 -3.97 -4.52 -16.22
C CYS A 246 -4.12 -5.59 -17.29
N GLY A 247 -4.64 -5.24 -18.48
CA GLY A 247 -4.81 -6.19 -19.60
C GLY A 247 -3.50 -6.90 -19.96
N PRO A 248 -2.45 -6.19 -20.33
CA PRO A 248 -1.13 -6.79 -20.55
C PRO A 248 -0.59 -7.55 -19.34
N LEU A 249 -0.74 -7.01 -18.11
CA LEU A 249 -0.29 -7.69 -16.90
C LEU A 249 -0.99 -9.03 -16.66
N LEU A 250 -2.27 -9.16 -17.00
CA LEU A 250 -3.03 -10.41 -16.89
C LEU A 250 -2.63 -11.41 -17.98
N GLN A 251 -2.26 -10.95 -19.18
CA GLN A 251 -1.91 -11.79 -20.31
C GLN A 251 -0.51 -12.38 -20.25
N GLY A 252 0.42 -11.73 -19.57
CA GLY A 252 1.81 -12.18 -19.52
C GLY A 252 2.70 -11.31 -18.64
N GLY A 253 2.15 -10.75 -17.57
CA GLY A 253 2.87 -10.03 -16.56
C GLY A 253 3.59 -8.76 -17.04
N PRO A 254 4.56 -8.28 -16.29
CA PRO A 254 5.36 -7.12 -16.67
C PRO A 254 6.12 -7.30 -18.00
N ALA A 255 6.50 -8.51 -18.36
CA ALA A 255 7.12 -8.80 -19.65
C ALA A 255 6.18 -8.47 -20.81
N ARG A 256 4.90 -8.79 -20.70
CA ARG A 256 3.91 -8.42 -21.71
C ARG A 256 3.72 -6.92 -21.82
N LEU A 257 3.75 -6.21 -20.69
CA LEU A 257 3.65 -4.74 -20.68
C LEU A 257 4.82 -4.09 -21.43
N VAL A 258 6.04 -4.60 -21.25
CA VAL A 258 7.24 -4.15 -21.99
C VAL A 258 7.07 -4.40 -23.49
N ALA A 259 6.70 -5.64 -23.87
CA ALA A 259 6.55 -6.02 -25.27
C ALA A 259 5.45 -5.24 -25.99
N GLU A 260 4.35 -4.90 -25.30
CA GLU A 260 3.22 -4.19 -25.91
C GLU A 260 3.49 -2.71 -26.17
N TYR A 261 4.22 -2.06 -25.25
CA TYR A 261 4.41 -0.61 -25.33
C TYR A 261 5.78 -0.19 -25.85
N GLU A 262 6.70 -1.13 -26.07
CA GLU A 262 7.99 -0.94 -26.74
C GLU A 262 8.80 0.26 -26.23
N PHE A 263 8.82 0.47 -24.91
CA PHE A 263 9.56 1.56 -24.29
C PHE A 263 11.01 1.14 -23.94
N LYS A 264 11.87 2.13 -23.74
CA LYS A 264 13.26 1.89 -23.30
C LYS A 264 13.27 1.30 -21.88
N HIS A 265 13.92 0.13 -21.71
CA HIS A 265 14.04 -0.59 -20.45
C HIS A 265 15.43 -1.23 -20.31
N GLU A 266 15.75 -1.78 -19.13
CA GLU A 266 16.95 -2.57 -18.90
C GLU A 266 16.73 -4.03 -19.36
N ASP A 267 17.82 -4.79 -19.54
CA ASP A 267 17.73 -6.21 -19.94
C ASP A 267 17.34 -7.13 -18.78
N GLU A 268 17.65 -6.74 -17.54
CA GLU A 268 17.50 -7.58 -16.36
C GLU A 268 16.91 -6.81 -15.17
N TYR A 269 16.09 -7.48 -14.38
CA TYR A 269 15.46 -6.94 -13.17
C TYR A 269 15.52 -7.94 -12.01
N VAL A 270 15.34 -7.45 -10.78
CA VAL A 270 15.39 -8.28 -9.57
C VAL A 270 14.17 -9.19 -9.49
N ASP A 271 12.97 -8.62 -9.64
CA ASP A 271 11.69 -9.33 -9.61
C ASP A 271 10.63 -8.69 -10.52
N ALA A 272 9.46 -9.31 -10.56
CA ALA A 272 8.32 -8.83 -11.35
C ALA A 272 7.83 -7.44 -10.91
N CYS A 273 7.86 -7.12 -9.62
CA CYS A 273 7.44 -5.82 -9.10
C CYS A 273 8.40 -4.71 -9.49
N HIS A 274 9.72 -4.98 -9.44
CA HIS A 274 10.76 -4.06 -9.91
C HIS A 274 10.55 -3.68 -11.38
N LEU A 275 10.42 -4.67 -12.27
CA LEU A 275 10.12 -4.43 -13.69
C LEU A 275 8.80 -3.68 -13.86
N CYS A 276 7.72 -4.15 -13.23
CA CYS A 276 6.39 -3.55 -13.35
C CYS A 276 6.39 -2.09 -12.91
N TYR A 277 7.03 -1.77 -11.79
CA TYR A 277 7.07 -0.40 -11.27
C TYR A 277 7.82 0.54 -12.22
N LEU A 278 9.00 0.13 -12.73
CA LEU A 278 9.77 0.94 -13.68
C LEU A 278 9.07 1.08 -15.04
N ALA A 279 8.42 0.03 -15.52
CA ALA A 279 7.57 0.09 -16.72
C ALA A 279 6.45 1.11 -16.56
N ARG A 280 5.70 1.05 -15.47
CA ARG A 280 4.63 2.01 -15.17
C ARG A 280 5.16 3.44 -15.02
N ARG A 281 6.32 3.62 -14.37
CA ARG A 281 6.98 4.93 -14.25
C ARG A 281 7.31 5.53 -15.63
N THR A 282 7.74 4.72 -16.57
CA THR A 282 8.00 5.16 -17.95
C THR A 282 6.72 5.51 -18.71
N LEU A 283 5.62 4.82 -18.42
CA LEU A 283 4.33 5.00 -19.10
C LEU A 283 3.43 6.08 -18.49
N LEU A 284 3.86 6.77 -17.42
CA LEU A 284 3.06 7.76 -16.68
C LEU A 284 2.41 8.81 -17.58
N ASP A 285 3.18 9.43 -18.46
CA ASP A 285 2.69 10.51 -19.33
C ASP A 285 1.79 10.00 -20.47
N ARG A 286 1.88 8.69 -20.78
CA ARG A 286 1.01 8.03 -21.75
C ARG A 286 -0.36 7.66 -21.16
N PHE A 287 -0.41 7.33 -19.87
CA PHE A 287 -1.62 6.88 -19.20
C PHE A 287 -1.86 7.58 -17.86
N PRO A 288 -1.91 8.93 -17.83
CA PRO A 288 -1.95 9.69 -16.57
C PRO A 288 -3.21 9.44 -15.74
N GLN A 289 -4.31 8.95 -16.32
CA GLN A 289 -5.55 8.59 -15.61
C GLN A 289 -5.46 7.24 -14.88
N TYR A 290 -4.51 6.39 -15.27
CA TYR A 290 -4.33 5.05 -14.70
C TYR A 290 -3.03 4.90 -13.92
N LEU A 291 -2.07 5.79 -14.12
CA LEU A 291 -0.75 5.80 -13.47
C LEU A 291 -0.57 7.11 -12.72
N ALA A 292 -1.06 7.15 -11.48
CA ALA A 292 -1.12 8.36 -10.66
C ALA A 292 -1.10 8.01 -9.16
N PRO A 293 -0.76 8.95 -8.28
CA PRO A 293 -0.09 10.22 -8.59
C PRO A 293 1.41 10.03 -8.89
N ARG A 294 2.05 11.05 -9.47
CA ARG A 294 3.49 11.04 -9.82
C ARG A 294 4.37 10.83 -8.58
N GLN A 295 3.94 11.34 -7.44
CA GLN A 295 4.60 11.19 -6.14
C GLN A 295 4.88 9.72 -5.78
N VAL A 296 3.96 8.80 -6.05
CA VAL A 296 4.14 7.36 -5.75
C VAL A 296 5.30 6.75 -6.57
N TYR A 297 5.71 7.44 -7.62
CA TYR A 297 6.84 7.07 -8.47
C TYR A 297 8.11 7.88 -8.17
N GLY A 298 8.13 8.66 -7.08
CA GLY A 298 9.28 9.47 -6.69
C GLY A 298 9.58 10.64 -7.65
N LEU A 299 8.57 11.19 -8.31
CA LEU A 299 8.72 12.22 -9.35
C LEU A 299 8.19 13.62 -8.95
N GLU A 300 7.95 13.85 -7.67
CA GLU A 300 7.53 15.16 -7.10
C GLU A 300 8.35 15.53 -5.88
#